data_915889fe28a009189758b5f13addb32e
#
_entry.id   915889fe28a009189758b5f13addb32e
#
_cell.length_a   1.000
_cell.length_b   1.000
_cell.length_c   1.000
_cell.angle_alpha   90.00
_cell.angle_beta   90.00
_cell.angle_gamma   90.00
#
_symmetry.space_group_name_H-M   'P 1'
#
loop_
_entity.id
_entity.type
_entity.pdbx_description
1 polymer ?
#
loop_
_entity_poly.entity_id
_entity_poly.type
_entity_poly.pdbx_seq_one_letter_code
_entity_poly.pdbx_strand_id
1 'polypeptide(L)'
;MKSRLYRVLAAVLAMLTMPAAYAESLQINLPRGATDISNTVYNLHMFVFYVCVAIGVVVFAAMFWSMIRHRKSRGQVPAKFHDNVKVEIAWTIIPFLILITMAVPATRVLIDMEDTSDSDMTVLITGSQWRWNYEYFEHDVQYRSSLATMRDQIYGNLEKGENYLLEVDRPLVIPTDRKVRFLITSDDVIHSWWVPEFAIKKDANPGYINEAWTIVDEPGIYRGQCAELCGRDHAFMPVVVIAMEPDDFDEWIANEETRQAEARAEEERLLDMEMSMDELMSMGENVYTAQCAACHQPNGQGVPGVFPALAGEGMSVDPDGIEDHIDIVVNGASGTAMQAYRNQLTMRELAAVITYERNAWDNDTGDTVQAADIHNFIQGNQ
;
A
#
# COMPACT_ATOMS: atom_id res chain seq x y z
N MET A 1 -25.72 36.61 37.18
CA MET A 1 -24.45 35.95 36.93
C MET A 1 -24.48 34.45 37.23
N LYS A 2 -24.99 33.99 38.39
CA LYS A 2 -25.03 32.57 38.74
C LYS A 2 -25.84 31.71 37.74
N SER A 3 -26.99 32.15 37.22
CA SER A 3 -27.82 31.38 36.28
C SER A 3 -27.15 31.14 34.91
N ARG A 4 -26.34 32.06 34.42
CA ARG A 4 -25.55 31.87 33.16
C ARG A 4 -24.42 30.86 33.36
N LEU A 5 -23.79 30.86 34.52
CA LEU A 5 -22.74 29.87 34.84
C LEU A 5 -23.29 28.45 34.89
N TYR A 6 -24.47 28.25 35.54
CA TYR A 6 -25.13 26.94 35.57
C TYR A 6 -25.56 26.46 34.18
N ARG A 7 -26.02 27.35 33.30
CA ARG A 7 -26.38 26.97 31.92
C ARG A 7 -25.13 26.58 31.10
N VAL A 8 -24.03 27.27 31.28
CA VAL A 8 -22.75 26.90 30.62
C VAL A 8 -22.19 25.58 31.16
N LEU A 9 -22.25 25.37 32.50
CA LEU A 9 -21.85 24.09 33.10
C LEU A 9 -22.76 22.94 32.64
N ALA A 10 -24.05 23.15 32.57
CA ALA A 10 -25.01 22.14 32.11
C ALA A 10 -24.79 21.83 30.60
N ALA A 11 -24.50 22.82 29.76
CA ALA A 11 -24.19 22.63 28.34
C ALA A 11 -22.85 21.87 28.15
N VAL A 12 -21.83 22.19 28.94
CA VAL A 12 -20.55 21.47 28.94
C VAL A 12 -20.71 20.03 29.43
N LEU A 13 -21.53 19.82 30.49
CA LEU A 13 -21.83 18.48 31.00
C LEU A 13 -22.63 17.66 29.99
N ALA A 14 -23.61 18.29 29.30
CA ALA A 14 -24.39 17.64 28.23
C ALA A 14 -23.51 17.29 26.99
N MET A 15 -22.50 18.10 26.66
CA MET A 15 -21.52 17.76 25.62
C MET A 15 -20.58 16.62 26.05
N LEU A 16 -20.28 16.47 27.34
CA LEU A 16 -19.46 15.41 27.89
C LEU A 16 -20.24 14.08 28.07
N THR A 17 -21.59 14.14 28.04
CA THR A 17 -22.46 12.97 28.14
C THR A 17 -23.07 12.57 26.78
N MET A 18 -22.56 13.05 25.64
CA MET A 18 -22.92 12.49 24.34
C MET A 18 -22.63 10.98 24.37
N PRO A 19 -23.63 10.15 24.03
CA PRO A 19 -23.53 8.71 24.26
C PRO A 19 -22.35 8.14 23.50
N ALA A 20 -21.59 7.28 24.19
CA ALA A 20 -20.45 6.55 23.64
C ALA A 20 -20.79 5.74 22.35
N ALA A 21 -22.08 5.52 22.08
CA ALA A 21 -22.58 4.88 20.87
C ALA A 21 -22.23 5.61 19.54
N TYR A 22 -21.95 6.92 19.58
CA TYR A 22 -21.45 7.63 18.39
C TYR A 22 -19.92 7.62 18.28
N ALA A 23 -19.20 7.30 19.33
CA ALA A 23 -17.74 7.25 19.32
C ALA A 23 -17.22 5.93 18.70
N GLU A 24 -18.01 4.88 18.72
CA GLU A 24 -17.66 3.56 18.15
C GLU A 24 -17.65 3.57 16.60
N SER A 25 -18.42 4.46 15.98
CA SER A 25 -18.44 4.64 14.52
C SER A 25 -17.36 5.60 13.98
N LEU A 26 -16.72 6.36 14.87
CA LEU A 26 -15.63 7.28 14.53
C LEU A 26 -14.34 6.77 15.18
N GLN A 27 -13.57 5.97 14.45
CA GLN A 27 -12.22 5.55 14.89
C GLN A 27 -11.29 6.79 14.89
N ILE A 28 -11.40 7.61 15.94
CA ILE A 28 -10.59 8.83 16.10
C ILE A 28 -9.20 8.51 16.64
N ASN A 29 -9.04 7.37 17.29
CA ASN A 29 -7.79 6.92 17.89
C ASN A 29 -7.11 5.86 17.02
N LEU A 30 -5.84 5.57 17.30
CA LEU A 30 -5.16 4.40 16.75
C LEU A 30 -5.98 3.14 17.06
N PRO A 31 -6.27 2.26 16.09
CA PRO A 31 -6.97 1.02 16.36
C PRO A 31 -6.13 0.10 17.27
N ARG A 32 -6.78 -0.74 18.04
CA ARG A 32 -6.09 -1.89 18.64
C ARG A 32 -5.73 -2.85 17.51
N GLY A 33 -4.52 -3.36 17.55
CA GLY A 33 -4.04 -4.23 16.49
C GLY A 33 -4.29 -5.71 16.78
N ALA A 34 -3.95 -6.51 15.78
CA ALA A 34 -4.11 -7.96 15.75
C ALA A 34 -2.81 -8.71 16.12
N THR A 35 -1.81 -8.01 16.63
CA THR A 35 -0.49 -8.56 16.96
C THR A 35 0.01 -8.02 18.30
N ASP A 36 0.86 -8.75 18.99
CA ASP A 36 1.47 -8.28 20.24
C ASP A 36 2.23 -6.96 20.04
N ILE A 37 2.94 -6.81 18.89
CA ILE A 37 3.68 -5.60 18.59
C ILE A 37 2.74 -4.42 18.38
N SER A 38 1.63 -4.61 17.67
CA SER A 38 0.65 -3.55 17.43
C SER A 38 -0.04 -3.10 18.73
N ASN A 39 -0.32 -4.03 19.63
CA ASN A 39 -0.83 -3.74 20.95
C ASN A 39 0.20 -2.98 21.82
N THR A 40 1.47 -3.32 21.71
CA THR A 40 2.58 -2.59 22.38
C THR A 40 2.71 -1.18 21.85
N VAL A 41 2.64 -0.97 20.53
CA VAL A 41 2.60 0.36 19.88
C VAL A 41 1.39 1.15 20.35
N TYR A 42 0.20 0.53 20.41
CA TYR A 42 -1.00 1.18 20.94
C TYR A 42 -0.83 1.64 22.39
N ASN A 43 -0.27 0.78 23.25
CA ASN A 43 -0.05 1.12 24.66
C ASN A 43 0.96 2.27 24.82
N LEU A 44 2.04 2.28 24.01
CA LEU A 44 3.00 3.38 23.95
C LEU A 44 2.33 4.67 23.49
N HIS A 45 1.52 4.62 22.42
CA HIS A 45 0.73 5.75 21.93
C HIS A 45 -0.16 6.33 23.05
N MET A 46 -0.92 5.47 23.76
CA MET A 46 -1.80 5.91 24.83
C MET A 46 -1.04 6.50 26.01
N PHE A 47 0.12 5.96 26.36
CA PHE A 47 1.00 6.55 27.38
C PHE A 47 1.42 7.96 26.99
N VAL A 48 1.94 8.16 25.78
CA VAL A 48 2.32 9.48 25.26
C VAL A 48 1.12 10.43 25.22
N PHE A 49 -0.03 9.95 24.76
CA PHE A 49 -1.27 10.72 24.70
C PHE A 49 -1.70 11.24 26.10
N TYR A 50 -1.67 10.39 27.12
CA TYR A 50 -2.01 10.82 28.49
C TYR A 50 -1.03 11.82 29.06
N VAL A 51 0.27 11.70 28.75
CA VAL A 51 1.27 12.71 29.11
C VAL A 51 0.94 14.06 28.44
N CYS A 52 0.61 14.06 27.15
CA CYS A 52 0.20 15.28 26.43
C CYS A 52 -1.08 15.90 27.00
N VAL A 53 -2.07 15.07 27.34
CA VAL A 53 -3.33 15.54 28.00
C VAL A 53 -3.02 16.18 29.35
N ALA A 54 -2.16 15.56 30.17
CA ALA A 54 -1.78 16.11 31.48
C ALA A 54 -1.08 17.48 31.32
N ILE A 55 -0.14 17.60 30.37
CA ILE A 55 0.51 18.88 30.06
C ILE A 55 -0.53 19.91 29.60
N GLY A 56 -1.42 19.51 28.68
CA GLY A 56 -2.48 20.38 28.17
C GLY A 56 -3.38 20.91 29.30
N VAL A 57 -3.84 20.02 30.20
CA VAL A 57 -4.67 20.38 31.35
C VAL A 57 -3.95 21.41 32.23
N VAL A 58 -2.68 21.19 32.57
CA VAL A 58 -1.90 22.11 33.41
C VAL A 58 -1.74 23.48 32.77
N VAL A 59 -1.34 23.50 31.48
CA VAL A 59 -1.10 24.73 30.73
C VAL A 59 -2.39 25.54 30.55
N PHE A 60 -3.45 24.90 30.06
CA PHE A 60 -4.74 25.57 29.88
C PHE A 60 -5.37 26.02 31.20
N ALA A 61 -5.25 25.23 32.27
CA ALA A 61 -5.72 25.62 33.60
C ALA A 61 -4.97 26.90 34.09
N ALA A 62 -3.66 26.95 33.93
CA ALA A 62 -2.85 28.15 34.30
C ALA A 62 -3.25 29.35 33.44
N MET A 63 -3.44 29.18 32.13
CA MET A 63 -3.88 30.23 31.21
C MET A 63 -5.25 30.78 31.58
N PHE A 64 -6.27 29.89 31.73
CA PHE A 64 -7.62 30.30 32.11
C PHE A 64 -7.68 30.95 33.48
N TRP A 65 -6.93 30.40 34.44
CA TRP A 65 -6.76 31.02 35.75
C TRP A 65 -6.22 32.44 35.64
N SER A 66 -5.15 32.64 34.85
CA SER A 66 -4.54 33.94 34.63
C SER A 66 -5.53 34.91 33.97
N MET A 67 -6.21 34.51 32.90
CA MET A 67 -7.22 35.33 32.19
C MET A 67 -8.37 35.75 33.09
N ILE A 68 -8.83 34.85 33.97
CA ILE A 68 -9.97 35.14 34.88
C ILE A 68 -9.51 35.99 36.08
N ARG A 69 -8.35 35.67 36.68
CA ARG A 69 -7.87 36.28 37.91
C ARG A 69 -7.27 37.65 37.68
N HIS A 70 -6.49 37.82 36.62
CA HIS A 70 -5.69 39.03 36.36
C HIS A 70 -6.30 39.95 35.30
N ARG A 71 -7.60 39.80 34.97
CA ARG A 71 -8.27 40.66 34.01
C ARG A 71 -8.35 42.11 34.54
N LYS A 72 -8.17 43.10 33.66
CA LYS A 72 -8.21 44.55 33.94
C LYS A 72 -9.52 44.98 34.67
N SER A 73 -10.67 44.39 34.35
CA SER A 73 -11.95 44.66 35.01
C SER A 73 -12.01 44.31 36.50
N ARG A 74 -11.02 43.64 37.05
CA ARG A 74 -10.87 43.36 38.49
C ARG A 74 -9.90 44.30 39.20
N GLY A 75 -9.42 45.37 38.50
CA GLY A 75 -8.52 46.34 39.08
C GLY A 75 -7.11 45.81 39.38
N GLN A 76 -6.72 44.71 38.73
CA GLN A 76 -5.37 44.12 38.97
C GLN A 76 -4.30 45.01 38.41
N VAL A 77 -3.24 45.23 39.21
CA VAL A 77 -2.02 45.95 38.82
C VAL A 77 -0.98 44.92 38.37
N PRO A 78 -0.33 45.12 37.20
CA PRO A 78 0.72 44.22 36.73
C PRO A 78 1.88 44.12 37.72
N ALA A 79 2.38 42.91 37.93
CA ALA A 79 3.60 42.70 38.71
C ALA A 79 4.81 43.30 37.98
N LYS A 80 5.82 43.74 38.76
CA LYS A 80 7.03 44.40 38.24
C LYS A 80 8.27 43.48 38.19
N PHE A 81 8.11 42.17 38.43
CA PHE A 81 9.21 41.23 38.30
C PHE A 81 9.47 40.92 36.82
N HIS A 82 10.72 40.70 36.46
CA HIS A 82 11.14 40.45 35.08
C HIS A 82 11.57 39.00 34.87
N ASP A 83 12.04 38.32 35.89
CA ASP A 83 12.56 36.95 35.83
C ASP A 83 12.26 36.18 37.11
N ASN A 84 12.39 34.86 37.05
CA ASN A 84 12.34 33.96 38.18
C ASN A 84 13.13 32.68 37.89
N VAL A 85 14.40 32.66 38.25
CA VAL A 85 15.34 31.58 38.00
C VAL A 85 14.81 30.19 38.42
N LYS A 86 14.04 30.11 39.54
CA LYS A 86 13.49 28.85 40.02
C LYS A 86 12.43 28.29 39.05
N VAL A 87 11.59 29.16 38.48
CA VAL A 87 10.59 28.79 37.50
C VAL A 87 11.26 28.40 36.18
N GLU A 88 12.32 29.12 35.79
CA GLU A 88 13.11 28.83 34.58
C GLU A 88 13.77 27.45 34.66
N ILE A 89 14.40 27.15 35.80
CA ILE A 89 14.95 25.80 36.04
C ILE A 89 13.84 24.75 36.01
N ALA A 90 12.68 25.01 36.62
CA ALA A 90 11.57 24.05 36.66
C ALA A 90 11.03 23.74 35.25
N TRP A 91 10.77 24.77 34.41
CA TRP A 91 10.25 24.53 33.07
C TRP A 91 11.29 24.00 32.07
N THR A 92 12.57 23.99 32.42
CA THR A 92 13.64 23.31 31.67
C THR A 92 13.77 21.85 32.10
N ILE A 93 13.83 21.58 33.39
CA ILE A 93 14.11 20.24 33.93
C ILE A 93 12.88 19.33 33.78
N ILE A 94 11.67 19.81 34.06
CA ILE A 94 10.44 18.99 33.98
C ILE A 94 10.21 18.43 32.57
N PRO A 95 10.19 19.24 31.48
CA PRO A 95 10.08 18.72 30.14
C PRO A 95 11.20 17.77 29.75
N PHE A 96 12.45 18.05 30.15
CA PHE A 96 13.57 17.17 29.91
C PHE A 96 13.38 15.79 30.54
N LEU A 97 12.92 15.71 31.79
CA LEU A 97 12.61 14.43 32.44
C LEU A 97 11.42 13.70 31.77
N ILE A 98 10.39 14.43 31.32
CA ILE A 98 9.28 13.87 30.56
C ILE A 98 9.79 13.23 29.27
N LEU A 99 10.65 13.94 28.51
CA LEU A 99 11.22 13.40 27.25
C LEU A 99 12.03 12.12 27.49
N ILE A 100 12.87 12.07 28.53
CA ILE A 100 13.61 10.84 28.88
C ILE A 100 12.65 9.69 29.21
N THR A 101 11.60 9.97 29.99
CA THR A 101 10.60 8.98 30.39
C THR A 101 9.87 8.40 29.17
N MET A 102 9.67 9.20 28.12
CA MET A 102 9.05 8.76 26.86
C MET A 102 10.06 8.06 25.93
N ALA A 103 11.30 8.54 25.86
CA ALA A 103 12.31 8.02 24.94
C ALA A 103 12.69 6.56 25.23
N VAL A 104 12.82 6.20 26.52
CA VAL A 104 13.25 4.84 26.90
C VAL A 104 12.27 3.76 26.42
N PRO A 105 10.96 3.80 26.70
CA PRO A 105 10.02 2.81 26.18
C PRO A 105 9.89 2.89 24.65
N ALA A 106 9.91 4.09 24.06
CA ALA A 106 9.84 4.24 22.60
C ALA A 106 11.01 3.57 21.89
N THR A 107 12.23 3.72 22.42
CA THR A 107 13.43 3.06 21.85
C THR A 107 13.34 1.54 21.95
N ARG A 108 12.81 1.00 23.04
CA ARG A 108 12.62 -0.46 23.17
C ARG A 108 11.65 -0.99 22.13
N VAL A 109 10.48 -0.36 22.00
CA VAL A 109 9.48 -0.76 21.00
C VAL A 109 10.06 -0.68 19.59
N LEU A 110 10.85 0.35 19.28
CA LEU A 110 11.50 0.48 17.97
C LEU A 110 12.49 -0.68 17.71
N ILE A 111 13.30 -1.04 18.70
CA ILE A 111 14.23 -2.17 18.58
C ILE A 111 13.46 -3.48 18.33
N ASP A 112 12.38 -3.71 19.08
CA ASP A 112 11.55 -4.91 18.93
C ASP A 112 10.88 -4.95 17.54
N MET A 113 10.43 -3.81 17.00
CA MET A 113 9.83 -3.71 15.66
C MET A 113 10.82 -3.99 14.53
N GLU A 114 12.09 -3.69 14.71
CA GLU A 114 13.14 -3.89 13.69
C GLU A 114 13.85 -5.27 13.82
N ASP A 115 13.49 -6.08 14.82
CA ASP A 115 14.09 -7.41 15.00
C ASP A 115 13.41 -8.45 14.12
N THR A 116 13.95 -8.65 12.92
CA THR A 116 13.49 -9.65 11.94
C THR A 116 14.17 -11.01 12.11
N SER A 117 14.97 -11.22 13.16
CA SER A 117 15.63 -12.49 13.44
C SER A 117 14.64 -13.62 13.74
N ASP A 118 15.08 -14.85 13.54
CA ASP A 118 14.32 -16.08 13.85
C ASP A 118 12.90 -16.11 13.22
N SER A 119 12.78 -15.62 11.96
CA SER A 119 11.53 -15.69 11.20
C SER A 119 11.30 -17.10 10.66
N ASP A 120 10.04 -17.56 10.73
CA ASP A 120 9.63 -18.89 10.26
C ASP A 120 9.47 -18.94 8.73
N MET A 121 9.14 -17.79 8.12
CA MET A 121 8.99 -17.66 6.66
C MET A 121 9.25 -16.23 6.21
N THR A 122 9.56 -16.08 4.92
CA THR A 122 9.85 -14.79 4.29
C THR A 122 8.96 -14.57 3.07
N VAL A 123 8.34 -13.40 2.99
CA VAL A 123 7.57 -12.96 1.82
C VAL A 123 8.22 -11.70 1.25
N LEU A 124 8.57 -11.73 -0.03
CA LEU A 124 8.93 -10.53 -0.78
C LEU A 124 7.66 -9.82 -1.27
N ILE A 125 7.58 -8.54 -0.98
CA ILE A 125 6.50 -7.64 -1.36
C ILE A 125 7.07 -6.59 -2.30
N THR A 126 6.67 -6.64 -3.57
CA THR A 126 7.11 -5.68 -4.58
C THR A 126 5.95 -4.80 -5.01
N GLY A 127 6.09 -3.47 -4.78
CA GLY A 127 5.13 -2.47 -5.27
C GLY A 127 5.36 -2.17 -6.74
N SER A 128 4.27 -2.07 -7.49
CA SER A 128 4.28 -1.58 -8.90
C SER A 128 3.06 -0.70 -9.11
N GLN A 129 3.02 0.14 -10.12
CA GLN A 129 1.90 1.03 -10.46
C GLN A 129 0.78 0.22 -11.17
N TRP A 130 -0.35 -0.08 -10.56
CA TRP A 130 -0.75 0.14 -9.17
C TRP A 130 -1.26 -1.17 -8.60
N ARG A 131 -0.37 -1.98 -8.02
CA ARG A 131 -0.62 -3.34 -7.53
C ARG A 131 0.50 -3.79 -6.61
N TRP A 132 0.30 -4.91 -5.94
CA TRP A 132 1.33 -5.57 -5.15
C TRP A 132 1.66 -6.93 -5.76
N ASN A 133 2.94 -7.33 -5.73
CA ASN A 133 3.40 -8.67 -6.06
C ASN A 133 3.91 -9.32 -4.78
N TYR A 134 3.52 -10.56 -4.54
CA TYR A 134 3.93 -11.36 -3.39
C TYR A 134 4.68 -12.59 -3.86
N GLU A 135 5.84 -12.87 -3.25
CA GLU A 135 6.67 -14.05 -3.52
C GLU A 135 7.06 -14.67 -2.18
N TYR A 136 6.80 -15.97 -2.01
CA TYR A 136 7.10 -16.75 -0.81
C TYR A 136 8.42 -17.47 -1.00
N PHE A 137 9.46 -17.11 -0.25
CA PHE A 137 10.83 -17.59 -0.49
C PHE A 137 11.01 -19.08 -0.20
N GLU A 138 10.31 -19.61 0.78
CA GLU A 138 10.35 -21.01 1.16
C GLU A 138 9.47 -21.90 0.26
N HIS A 139 8.70 -21.26 -0.65
CA HIS A 139 7.71 -21.90 -1.52
C HIS A 139 7.83 -21.38 -2.94
N ASP A 140 7.58 -22.23 -3.92
CA ASP A 140 7.55 -21.80 -5.33
C ASP A 140 6.19 -21.16 -5.69
N VAL A 141 5.82 -20.13 -4.92
CA VAL A 141 4.55 -19.41 -5.02
C VAL A 141 4.81 -17.92 -5.17
N GLN A 142 4.35 -17.37 -6.27
CA GLN A 142 4.34 -15.93 -6.52
C GLN A 142 3.07 -15.51 -7.23
N TYR A 143 2.52 -14.34 -6.90
CA TYR A 143 1.36 -13.81 -7.57
C TYR A 143 1.19 -12.32 -7.38
N ARG A 144 0.43 -11.74 -8.29
CA ARG A 144 0.02 -10.35 -8.27
C ARG A 144 -1.32 -10.20 -7.53
N SER A 145 -1.46 -9.10 -6.82
CA SER A 145 -2.64 -8.67 -6.10
C SER A 145 -3.07 -7.29 -6.61
N SER A 146 -4.25 -7.21 -7.18
CA SER A 146 -4.77 -5.98 -7.79
C SER A 146 -6.15 -5.65 -7.23
N LEU A 147 -6.57 -4.40 -7.38
CA LEU A 147 -7.89 -3.94 -6.93
C LEU A 147 -9.02 -4.79 -7.57
N ALA A 148 -9.90 -5.32 -6.73
CA ALA A 148 -11.08 -6.09 -7.15
C ALA A 148 -12.31 -5.20 -7.39
N THR A 149 -12.31 -3.93 -6.96
CA THR A 149 -13.45 -3.02 -7.12
C THR A 149 -13.73 -2.77 -8.60
N MET A 150 -14.96 -3.06 -9.02
CA MET A 150 -15.38 -2.89 -10.41
C MET A 150 -15.32 -1.42 -10.85
N ARG A 151 -14.92 -1.17 -12.09
CA ARG A 151 -14.85 0.19 -12.65
C ARG A 151 -16.19 0.93 -12.58
N ASP A 152 -17.31 0.24 -12.75
CA ASP A 152 -18.65 0.83 -12.65
C ASP A 152 -18.98 1.34 -11.24
N GLN A 153 -18.45 0.73 -10.19
CA GLN A 153 -18.52 1.27 -8.82
C GLN A 153 -17.66 2.52 -8.67
N ILE A 154 -16.48 2.54 -9.29
CA ILE A 154 -15.56 3.69 -9.27
C ILE A 154 -16.19 4.90 -9.97
N TYR A 155 -16.82 4.68 -11.12
CA TYR A 155 -17.48 5.72 -11.90
C TYR A 155 -18.88 6.10 -11.36
N GLY A 156 -19.37 5.41 -10.32
CA GLY A 156 -20.66 5.70 -9.68
C GLY A 156 -21.88 5.15 -10.45
N ASN A 157 -21.66 4.23 -11.37
CA ASN A 157 -22.72 3.52 -12.10
C ASN A 157 -23.34 2.39 -11.27
N LEU A 158 -22.62 1.86 -10.31
CA LEU A 158 -23.07 0.85 -9.34
C LEU A 158 -22.87 1.34 -7.91
N GLU A 159 -23.66 0.78 -6.98
CA GLU A 159 -23.55 1.08 -5.55
C GLU A 159 -22.20 0.61 -5.00
N LYS A 160 -21.60 1.42 -4.12
CA LYS A 160 -20.34 1.11 -3.45
C LYS A 160 -20.59 0.13 -2.31
N GLY A 161 -19.84 -0.97 -2.29
CA GLY A 161 -19.87 -1.93 -1.19
C GLY A 161 -19.21 -1.39 0.09
N GLU A 162 -19.33 -2.14 1.18
CA GLU A 162 -18.77 -1.78 2.51
C GLU A 162 -17.24 -1.59 2.44
N ASN A 163 -16.53 -2.47 1.73
CA ASN A 163 -15.08 -2.42 1.56
C ASN A 163 -14.67 -1.77 0.22
N TYR A 164 -15.39 -0.73 -0.20
CA TYR A 164 -15.08 -0.01 -1.43
C TYR A 164 -13.61 0.44 -1.48
N LEU A 165 -12.88 0.06 -2.53
CA LEU A 165 -11.45 0.28 -2.74
C LEU A 165 -10.52 -0.43 -1.72
N LEU A 166 -11.03 -1.39 -0.95
CA LEU A 166 -10.27 -2.13 0.06
C LEU A 166 -10.32 -3.66 -0.16
N GLU A 167 -10.70 -4.11 -1.36
CA GLU A 167 -10.70 -5.52 -1.74
C GLU A 167 -9.75 -5.75 -2.92
N VAL A 168 -9.11 -6.91 -2.93
CA VAL A 168 -8.21 -7.37 -3.99
C VAL A 168 -8.67 -8.68 -4.60
N ASP A 169 -8.21 -8.97 -5.81
CA ASP A 169 -8.44 -10.22 -6.51
C ASP A 169 -7.71 -11.41 -5.84
N ARG A 170 -6.50 -11.18 -5.33
CA ARG A 170 -5.67 -12.19 -4.67
C ARG A 170 -5.02 -11.62 -3.40
N PRO A 171 -5.57 -11.88 -2.21
CA PRO A 171 -5.01 -11.46 -0.93
C PRO A 171 -3.64 -12.08 -0.66
N LEU A 172 -2.80 -11.40 0.13
CA LEU A 172 -1.67 -12.03 0.79
C LEU A 172 -2.18 -13.02 1.84
N VAL A 173 -1.69 -14.24 1.85
CA VAL A 173 -2.07 -15.25 2.84
C VAL A 173 -0.89 -15.57 3.74
N ILE A 174 -1.10 -15.54 5.06
CA ILE A 174 -0.05 -15.83 6.06
C ILE A 174 -0.62 -16.72 7.17
N PRO A 175 0.23 -17.52 7.83
CA PRO A 175 -0.19 -18.29 9.00
C PRO A 175 -0.31 -17.37 10.24
N THR A 176 -1.19 -17.75 11.19
CA THR A 176 -1.14 -17.27 12.58
C THR A 176 0.01 -17.96 13.33
N ASP A 177 0.39 -17.41 14.48
CA ASP A 177 1.36 -17.98 15.43
C ASP A 177 2.77 -18.27 14.86
N ARG A 178 3.06 -17.87 13.61
CA ARG A 178 4.38 -17.96 12.97
C ARG A 178 4.92 -16.56 12.69
N LYS A 179 6.22 -16.35 12.87
CA LYS A 179 6.89 -15.08 12.56
C LYS A 179 7.12 -14.98 11.06
N VAL A 180 6.36 -14.08 10.42
CA VAL A 180 6.49 -13.78 8.99
C VAL A 180 7.32 -12.53 8.80
N ARG A 181 8.44 -12.68 8.08
CA ARG A 181 9.29 -11.56 7.63
C ARG A 181 8.82 -11.06 6.28
N PHE A 182 8.71 -9.76 6.14
CA PHE A 182 8.43 -9.08 4.88
C PHE A 182 9.67 -8.36 4.39
N LEU A 183 10.09 -8.67 3.17
CA LEU A 183 11.05 -7.90 2.39
C LEU A 183 10.24 -6.99 1.45
N ILE A 184 10.44 -5.67 1.51
CA ILE A 184 9.56 -4.70 0.86
C ILE A 184 10.39 -3.83 -0.07
N THR A 185 10.06 -3.87 -1.37
CA THR A 185 10.72 -3.12 -2.44
C THR A 185 9.73 -2.65 -3.51
N SER A 186 10.21 -1.99 -4.54
CA SER A 186 9.42 -1.52 -5.68
C SER A 186 10.16 -1.68 -6.98
N ASP A 187 9.43 -1.90 -8.08
CA ASP A 187 9.96 -1.97 -9.45
C ASP A 187 10.01 -0.61 -10.18
N ASP A 188 9.23 0.37 -9.72
CA ASP A 188 9.04 1.62 -10.48
C ASP A 188 9.20 2.89 -9.62
N VAL A 189 8.21 3.28 -8.83
CA VAL A 189 8.22 4.46 -7.97
C VAL A 189 8.15 4.06 -6.50
N ILE A 190 8.27 5.02 -5.59
CA ILE A 190 8.09 4.72 -4.16
C ILE A 190 6.61 4.45 -3.89
N HIS A 191 6.33 3.32 -3.23
CA HIS A 191 5.06 2.95 -2.62
C HIS A 191 5.26 2.79 -1.12
N SER A 192 4.20 2.53 -0.35
CA SER A 192 4.33 2.16 1.07
C SER A 192 3.30 1.09 1.42
N TRP A 193 3.78 -0.08 1.84
CA TRP A 193 2.91 -1.17 2.27
C TRP A 193 2.44 -0.92 3.70
N TRP A 194 1.14 -0.75 3.88
CA TRP A 194 0.56 -0.39 5.16
C TRP A 194 -0.63 -1.28 5.52
N VAL A 195 -0.52 -1.94 6.68
CA VAL A 195 -1.60 -2.67 7.35
C VAL A 195 -1.69 -2.13 8.78
N PRO A 196 -2.66 -1.26 9.08
CA PRO A 196 -2.78 -0.59 10.38
C PRO A 196 -2.83 -1.54 11.58
N GLU A 197 -3.57 -2.65 11.43
CA GLU A 197 -3.78 -3.63 12.51
C GLU A 197 -2.52 -4.45 12.85
N PHE A 198 -1.52 -4.47 11.96
CA PHE A 198 -0.21 -5.05 12.21
C PHE A 198 0.80 -4.04 12.76
N ALA A 199 0.45 -2.76 12.83
CA ALA A 199 1.36 -1.62 13.06
C ALA A 199 2.52 -1.55 12.03
N ILE A 200 2.33 -2.09 10.85
CA ILE A 200 3.32 -2.04 9.76
C ILE A 200 2.93 -0.94 8.78
N LYS A 201 3.86 0.00 8.57
CA LYS A 201 3.87 0.95 7.47
C LYS A 201 5.33 1.11 7.03
N LYS A 202 5.67 0.51 5.90
CA LYS A 202 7.06 0.43 5.41
C LYS A 202 7.09 0.83 3.94
N ASP A 203 7.99 1.72 3.59
CA ASP A 203 8.13 2.18 2.21
C ASP A 203 8.74 1.09 1.33
N ALA A 204 8.22 0.98 0.12
CA ALA A 204 8.70 0.15 -0.96
C ALA A 204 9.50 1.04 -1.91
N ASN A 205 10.84 1.03 -1.80
CA ASN A 205 11.72 1.93 -2.52
C ASN A 205 12.39 1.18 -3.69
N PRO A 206 12.39 1.74 -4.91
CA PRO A 206 13.13 1.16 -6.02
C PRO A 206 14.63 1.01 -5.71
N GLY A 207 15.17 -0.19 -5.97
CA GLY A 207 16.58 -0.49 -5.75
C GLY A 207 17.00 -0.61 -4.29
N TYR A 208 16.06 -0.64 -3.35
CA TYR A 208 16.31 -0.81 -1.92
C TYR A 208 15.30 -1.77 -1.30
N ILE A 209 15.74 -2.62 -0.36
CA ILE A 209 14.87 -3.56 0.36
C ILE A 209 14.73 -3.11 1.79
N ASN A 210 13.51 -2.77 2.20
CA ASN A 210 13.14 -2.55 3.59
C ASN A 210 12.61 -3.85 4.20
N GLU A 211 12.65 -3.95 5.53
CA GLU A 211 12.19 -5.12 6.25
C GLU A 211 11.12 -4.75 7.28
N ALA A 212 10.21 -5.67 7.50
CA ALA A 212 9.24 -5.67 8.58
C ALA A 212 8.93 -7.12 8.97
N TRP A 213 8.25 -7.32 10.09
CA TRP A 213 7.78 -8.64 10.49
C TRP A 213 6.45 -8.55 11.24
N THR A 214 5.76 -9.68 11.31
CA THR A 214 4.52 -9.82 12.09
C THR A 214 4.38 -11.23 12.63
N ILE A 215 3.68 -11.35 13.76
CA ILE A 215 3.04 -12.58 14.23
C ILE A 215 1.59 -12.19 14.48
N VAL A 216 0.67 -12.82 13.77
CA VAL A 216 -0.76 -12.56 13.90
C VAL A 216 -1.36 -13.57 14.87
N ASP A 217 -2.07 -13.08 15.89
CA ASP A 217 -2.57 -13.90 17.00
C ASP A 217 -3.89 -14.62 16.66
N GLU A 218 -4.72 -14.05 15.77
CA GLU A 218 -6.05 -14.58 15.46
C GLU A 218 -6.27 -14.65 13.93
N PRO A 219 -6.88 -15.72 13.43
CA PRO A 219 -7.30 -15.79 12.03
C PRO A 219 -8.25 -14.66 11.67
N GLY A 220 -8.09 -14.07 10.48
CA GLY A 220 -8.91 -12.96 10.08
C GLY A 220 -8.52 -12.35 8.73
N ILE A 221 -9.27 -11.33 8.34
CA ILE A 221 -9.01 -10.54 7.12
C ILE A 221 -8.62 -9.12 7.55
N TYR A 222 -7.39 -8.77 7.27
CA TYR A 222 -6.77 -7.50 7.64
C TYR A 222 -6.59 -6.64 6.41
N ARG A 223 -6.99 -5.37 6.50
CA ARG A 223 -7.02 -4.47 5.35
C ARG A 223 -6.08 -3.30 5.54
N GLY A 224 -5.47 -2.91 4.42
CA GLY A 224 -4.57 -1.79 4.33
C GLY A 224 -4.58 -1.18 2.95
N GLN A 225 -3.61 -0.33 2.70
CA GLN A 225 -3.52 0.39 1.44
C GLN A 225 -2.10 0.90 1.20
N CYS A 226 -1.82 1.33 -0.02
CA CYS A 226 -0.61 2.10 -0.29
C CYS A 226 -0.65 3.42 0.47
N ALA A 227 0.42 3.74 1.21
CA ALA A 227 0.51 4.92 2.08
C ALA A 227 1.53 5.97 1.61
N GLU A 228 2.14 5.80 0.41
CA GLU A 228 3.01 6.78 -0.23
C GLU A 228 2.48 7.13 -1.63
N LEU A 229 2.43 8.44 -1.95
CA LEU A 229 1.86 8.92 -3.21
C LEU A 229 2.68 8.41 -4.41
N CYS A 230 2.12 7.46 -5.14
CA CYS A 230 2.79 6.73 -6.21
C CYS A 230 2.21 7.00 -7.62
N GLY A 231 1.44 8.05 -7.81
CA GLY A 231 0.88 8.47 -9.09
C GLY A 231 -0.65 8.51 -9.14
N ARG A 232 -1.21 8.45 -10.36
CA ARG A 232 -2.63 8.69 -10.61
C ARG A 232 -3.56 7.74 -9.87
N ASP A 233 -3.25 6.46 -9.85
CA ASP A 233 -4.11 5.42 -9.28
C ASP A 233 -3.61 4.96 -7.88
N HIS A 234 -2.92 5.84 -7.16
CA HIS A 234 -2.43 5.61 -5.80
C HIS A 234 -3.50 5.03 -4.84
N ALA A 235 -4.74 5.50 -4.93
CA ALA A 235 -5.85 5.02 -4.10
C ALA A 235 -6.42 3.66 -4.56
N PHE A 236 -5.95 3.10 -5.66
CA PHE A 236 -6.48 1.90 -6.30
C PHE A 236 -5.55 0.69 -6.17
N MET A 237 -4.65 0.68 -5.18
CA MET A 237 -3.79 -0.45 -4.82
C MET A 237 -3.88 -0.77 -3.33
N PRO A 238 -5.01 -1.32 -2.89
CA PRO A 238 -5.20 -1.73 -1.50
C PRO A 238 -4.33 -2.94 -1.15
N VAL A 239 -4.26 -3.22 0.16
CA VAL A 239 -3.67 -4.41 0.73
C VAL A 239 -4.75 -5.20 1.44
N VAL A 240 -4.85 -6.50 1.18
CA VAL A 240 -5.66 -7.43 1.96
C VAL A 240 -4.78 -8.59 2.38
N VAL A 241 -4.77 -8.88 3.68
CA VAL A 241 -4.06 -10.02 4.26
C VAL A 241 -5.08 -10.95 4.89
N ILE A 242 -5.02 -12.23 4.53
CA ILE A 242 -5.76 -13.30 5.19
C ILE A 242 -4.78 -14.04 6.10
N ALA A 243 -4.98 -13.94 7.41
CA ALA A 243 -4.31 -14.81 8.37
C ALA A 243 -5.19 -16.03 8.64
N MET A 244 -4.60 -17.22 8.60
CA MET A 244 -5.32 -18.48 8.84
C MET A 244 -4.52 -19.36 9.77
N GLU A 245 -5.20 -20.37 10.36
CA GLU A 245 -4.53 -21.34 11.21
C GLU A 245 -3.35 -21.99 10.48
N PRO A 246 -2.26 -22.38 11.18
CA PRO A 246 -1.06 -22.93 10.56
C PRO A 246 -1.32 -24.14 9.66
N ASP A 247 -2.18 -25.05 10.06
CA ASP A 247 -2.50 -26.26 9.28
C ASP A 247 -3.28 -25.91 8.00
N ASP A 248 -4.20 -24.93 8.07
CA ASP A 248 -4.96 -24.43 6.90
C ASP A 248 -4.02 -23.70 5.92
N PHE A 249 -3.05 -22.96 6.45
CA PHE A 249 -2.02 -22.30 5.63
C PHE A 249 -1.14 -23.31 4.91
N ASP A 250 -0.68 -24.38 5.61
CA ASP A 250 0.16 -25.40 5.02
C ASP A 250 -0.59 -26.16 3.89
N GLU A 251 -1.90 -26.39 4.04
CA GLU A 251 -2.73 -26.93 2.97
C GLU A 251 -2.91 -25.94 1.81
N TRP A 252 -3.18 -24.68 2.12
CA TRP A 252 -3.37 -23.62 1.12
C TRP A 252 -2.12 -23.43 0.26
N ILE A 253 -0.92 -23.35 0.88
CA ILE A 253 0.32 -23.10 0.16
C ILE A 253 0.70 -24.28 -0.73
N ALA A 254 0.50 -25.52 -0.27
CA ALA A 254 0.76 -26.72 -1.06
C ALA A 254 -0.20 -26.83 -2.29
N ASN A 255 -1.45 -26.45 -2.12
CA ASN A 255 -2.42 -26.38 -3.21
C ASN A 255 -2.04 -25.29 -4.22
N GLU A 256 -1.56 -24.14 -3.74
CA GLU A 256 -1.13 -23.02 -4.58
C GLU A 256 0.14 -23.37 -5.37
N GLU A 257 1.13 -24.03 -4.75
CA GLU A 257 2.31 -24.59 -5.43
C GLU A 257 1.92 -25.53 -6.58
N THR A 258 1.02 -26.47 -6.28
CA THR A 258 0.53 -27.42 -7.28
C THR A 258 -0.18 -26.71 -8.44
N ARG A 259 -1.08 -25.79 -8.13
CA ARG A 259 -1.82 -25.01 -9.13
C ARG A 259 -0.89 -24.20 -10.03
N GLN A 260 0.14 -23.59 -9.47
CA GLN A 260 1.10 -22.80 -10.25
C GLN A 260 2.04 -23.68 -11.07
N ALA A 261 2.45 -24.83 -10.52
CA ALA A 261 3.23 -25.81 -11.29
C ALA A 261 2.45 -26.34 -12.50
N GLU A 262 1.17 -26.66 -12.32
CA GLU A 262 0.30 -27.09 -13.41
C GLU A 262 0.11 -25.98 -14.48
N ALA A 263 -0.07 -24.73 -14.03
CA ALA A 263 -0.20 -23.58 -14.93
C ALA A 263 1.09 -23.35 -15.74
N ARG A 264 2.27 -23.47 -15.12
CA ARG A 264 3.58 -23.38 -15.83
C ARG A 264 3.75 -24.52 -16.82
N ALA A 265 3.41 -25.76 -16.44
CA ALA A 265 3.50 -26.91 -17.34
C ALA A 265 2.56 -26.77 -18.54
N GLU A 266 1.36 -26.21 -18.33
CA GLU A 266 0.44 -25.92 -19.43
C GLU A 266 0.95 -24.79 -20.33
N GLU A 267 1.52 -23.73 -19.74
CA GLU A 267 2.15 -22.65 -20.52
C GLU A 267 3.30 -23.18 -21.37
N GLU A 268 4.19 -24.01 -20.79
CA GLU A 268 5.27 -24.66 -21.54
C GLU A 268 4.75 -25.53 -22.69
N ARG A 269 3.68 -26.31 -22.44
CA ARG A 269 3.04 -27.14 -23.47
C ARG A 269 2.46 -26.27 -24.61
N LEU A 270 2.02 -25.06 -24.30
CA LEU A 270 1.42 -24.13 -25.26
C LEU A 270 2.45 -23.30 -26.04
N LEU A 271 3.73 -23.30 -25.63
CA LEU A 271 4.78 -22.53 -26.33
C LEU A 271 4.93 -22.92 -27.79
N ASP A 272 4.86 -24.22 -28.10
CA ASP A 272 5.02 -24.76 -29.44
C ASP A 272 3.73 -24.69 -30.29
N MET A 273 2.63 -24.22 -29.69
CA MET A 273 1.34 -24.11 -30.39
C MET A 273 1.21 -22.73 -31.03
N GLU A 274 1.34 -22.71 -32.37
CA GLU A 274 1.12 -21.46 -33.11
C GLU A 274 -0.34 -20.98 -32.97
N MET A 275 -0.48 -19.67 -32.72
CA MET A 275 -1.77 -18.97 -32.73
C MET A 275 -1.98 -18.32 -34.09
N SER A 276 -3.21 -18.42 -34.59
CA SER A 276 -3.60 -17.70 -35.82
C SER A 276 -3.63 -16.18 -35.58
N MET A 277 -3.52 -15.39 -36.66
CA MET A 277 -3.64 -13.93 -36.56
C MET A 277 -4.93 -13.50 -35.85
N ASP A 278 -6.06 -14.14 -36.14
CA ASP A 278 -7.35 -13.80 -35.51
C ASP A 278 -7.34 -14.05 -34.00
N GLU A 279 -6.71 -15.14 -33.55
CA GLU A 279 -6.55 -15.43 -32.11
C GLU A 279 -5.64 -14.44 -31.42
N LEU A 280 -4.50 -14.12 -32.05
CA LEU A 280 -3.55 -13.10 -31.55
C LEU A 280 -4.19 -11.73 -31.45
N MET A 281 -4.92 -11.29 -32.48
CA MET A 281 -5.61 -10.00 -32.48
C MET A 281 -6.71 -9.92 -31.40
N SER A 282 -7.53 -10.97 -31.26
CA SER A 282 -8.60 -11.01 -30.26
C SER A 282 -8.05 -11.02 -28.82
N MET A 283 -7.04 -11.81 -28.54
CA MET A 283 -6.37 -11.86 -27.24
C MET A 283 -5.64 -10.56 -26.96
N GLY A 284 -4.90 -10.04 -27.96
CA GLY A 284 -4.11 -8.82 -27.85
C GLY A 284 -4.98 -7.59 -27.57
N GLU A 285 -6.14 -7.46 -28.20
CA GLU A 285 -7.10 -6.38 -27.91
C GLU A 285 -7.55 -6.39 -26.44
N ASN A 286 -7.85 -7.57 -25.90
CA ASN A 286 -8.23 -7.71 -24.49
C ASN A 286 -7.09 -7.31 -23.55
N VAL A 287 -5.87 -7.78 -23.81
CA VAL A 287 -4.68 -7.42 -23.02
C VAL A 287 -4.39 -5.93 -23.13
N TYR A 288 -4.39 -5.36 -24.34
CA TYR A 288 -4.19 -3.94 -24.59
C TYR A 288 -5.17 -3.08 -23.79
N THR A 289 -6.46 -3.41 -23.90
CA THR A 289 -7.51 -2.66 -23.20
C THR A 289 -7.34 -2.69 -21.67
N ALA A 290 -6.90 -3.83 -21.14
CA ALA A 290 -6.72 -4.02 -19.70
C ALA A 290 -5.44 -3.38 -19.14
N GLN A 291 -4.33 -3.43 -19.90
CA GLN A 291 -2.99 -3.13 -19.37
C GLN A 291 -2.35 -1.88 -20.00
N CYS A 292 -2.59 -1.60 -21.28
CA CYS A 292 -1.85 -0.60 -22.07
C CYS A 292 -2.66 0.68 -22.33
N ALA A 293 -3.97 0.54 -22.58
CA ALA A 293 -4.85 1.64 -22.99
C ALA A 293 -4.94 2.78 -21.97
N ALA A 294 -4.64 2.53 -20.71
CA ALA A 294 -4.63 3.55 -19.67
C ALA A 294 -3.62 4.68 -19.95
N CYS A 295 -2.46 4.34 -20.53
CA CYS A 295 -1.40 5.27 -20.91
C CYS A 295 -1.44 5.57 -22.41
N HIS A 296 -1.50 4.55 -23.26
CA HIS A 296 -1.43 4.68 -24.71
C HIS A 296 -2.76 5.03 -25.38
N GLN A 297 -3.84 5.19 -24.61
CA GLN A 297 -5.23 5.45 -25.02
C GLN A 297 -5.87 4.26 -25.80
N PRO A 298 -7.20 4.11 -25.80
CA PRO A 298 -7.86 3.00 -26.50
C PRO A 298 -7.65 2.97 -28.02
N ASN A 299 -7.31 4.11 -28.60
CA ASN A 299 -7.04 4.28 -30.03
C ASN A 299 -5.54 4.29 -30.39
N GLY A 300 -4.67 3.94 -29.48
CA GLY A 300 -3.23 3.89 -29.69
C GLY A 300 -2.52 5.26 -29.88
N GLN A 301 -3.22 6.39 -29.71
CA GLN A 301 -2.68 7.74 -30.01
C GLN A 301 -1.78 8.29 -28.90
N GLY A 302 -1.73 7.63 -27.73
CA GLY A 302 -0.95 8.10 -26.59
C GLY A 302 -1.40 9.46 -26.07
N VAL A 303 -0.47 10.14 -25.37
CA VAL A 303 -0.64 11.52 -24.89
C VAL A 303 0.61 12.31 -25.30
N PRO A 304 0.48 13.30 -26.20
CA PRO A 304 1.63 14.04 -26.72
C PRO A 304 2.53 14.60 -25.61
N GLY A 305 3.83 14.27 -25.68
CA GLY A 305 4.85 14.70 -24.72
C GLY A 305 4.83 13.96 -23.37
N VAL A 306 3.92 12.99 -23.18
CA VAL A 306 3.81 12.19 -21.92
C VAL A 306 3.90 10.70 -22.22
N PHE A 307 3.02 10.19 -23.07
CA PHE A 307 2.99 8.78 -23.48
C PHE A 307 3.06 8.68 -25.01
N PRO A 308 3.97 7.88 -25.57
CA PRO A 308 4.13 7.77 -27.02
C PRO A 308 2.88 7.19 -27.67
N ALA A 309 2.64 7.58 -28.93
CA ALA A 309 1.67 6.91 -29.76
C ALA A 309 2.20 5.54 -30.21
N LEU A 310 1.30 4.57 -30.36
CA LEU A 310 1.54 3.25 -30.94
C LEU A 310 0.86 3.13 -32.31
N ALA A 311 -0.11 3.99 -32.58
CA ALA A 311 -0.83 4.05 -33.85
C ALA A 311 -0.09 4.93 -34.87
N GLY A 312 0.29 4.36 -36.00
CA GLY A 312 0.81 5.08 -37.17
C GLY A 312 2.25 5.56 -37.09
N GLU A 313 2.96 5.29 -35.98
CA GLU A 313 4.35 5.72 -35.82
C GLU A 313 5.17 4.85 -34.85
N GLY A 314 6.49 4.98 -34.90
CA GLY A 314 7.42 4.31 -34.00
C GLY A 314 7.64 2.84 -34.35
N MET A 315 8.12 2.06 -33.37
CA MET A 315 8.51 0.66 -33.56
C MET A 315 7.31 -0.27 -33.85
N SER A 316 6.10 0.13 -33.49
CA SER A 316 4.88 -0.64 -33.78
C SER A 316 4.51 -0.69 -35.26
N VAL A 317 5.08 0.18 -36.09
CA VAL A 317 4.88 0.18 -37.54
C VAL A 317 6.19 -0.07 -38.33
N ASP A 318 7.35 -0.14 -37.66
CA ASP A 318 8.64 -0.42 -38.26
C ASP A 318 8.78 -1.96 -38.47
N PRO A 319 8.89 -2.46 -39.69
CA PRO A 319 9.10 -3.88 -39.96
C PRO A 319 10.35 -4.46 -39.31
N ASP A 320 11.40 -3.68 -39.17
CA ASP A 320 12.68 -4.08 -38.56
C ASP A 320 12.68 -3.87 -37.03
N GLY A 321 11.64 -3.22 -36.47
CA GLY A 321 11.53 -2.86 -35.05
C GLY A 321 10.88 -3.92 -34.15
N ILE A 322 10.70 -5.17 -34.62
CA ILE A 322 9.98 -6.19 -33.86
C ILE A 322 10.71 -6.61 -32.58
N GLU A 323 12.03 -6.77 -32.63
CA GLU A 323 12.83 -7.15 -31.44
C GLU A 323 12.85 -6.02 -30.40
N ASP A 324 12.99 -4.76 -30.84
CA ASP A 324 12.92 -3.59 -29.94
C ASP A 324 11.55 -3.45 -29.31
N HIS A 325 10.47 -3.79 -30.05
CA HIS A 325 9.12 -3.78 -29.53
C HIS A 325 8.91 -4.89 -28.50
N ILE A 326 9.42 -6.09 -28.75
CA ILE A 326 9.43 -7.19 -27.77
C ILE A 326 10.20 -6.75 -26.52
N ASP A 327 11.39 -6.17 -26.68
CA ASP A 327 12.23 -5.73 -25.55
C ASP A 327 11.49 -4.73 -24.66
N ILE A 328 10.90 -3.70 -25.22
CA ILE A 328 10.17 -2.68 -24.46
C ILE A 328 8.95 -3.25 -23.73
N VAL A 329 8.19 -4.15 -24.35
CA VAL A 329 7.04 -4.75 -23.69
C VAL A 329 7.47 -5.74 -22.60
N VAL A 330 8.50 -6.55 -22.87
CA VAL A 330 8.99 -7.56 -21.92
C VAL A 330 9.75 -6.92 -20.76
N ASN A 331 10.70 -6.02 -21.03
CA ASN A 331 11.64 -5.50 -20.02
C ASN A 331 11.33 -4.07 -19.57
N GLY A 332 10.36 -3.38 -20.22
CA GLY A 332 10.04 -1.99 -19.91
C GLY A 332 11.07 -1.01 -20.48
N ALA A 333 10.87 0.27 -20.24
CA ALA A 333 11.80 1.33 -20.64
C ALA A 333 12.37 2.02 -19.39
N SER A 334 13.64 1.76 -19.10
CA SER A 334 14.33 2.30 -17.91
C SER A 334 14.23 3.82 -17.81
N GLY A 335 13.88 4.31 -16.63
CA GLY A 335 13.72 5.74 -16.36
C GLY A 335 12.42 6.37 -16.88
N THR A 336 11.48 5.55 -17.33
CA THR A 336 10.14 5.97 -17.80
C THR A 336 9.04 5.30 -17.01
N ALA A 337 7.77 5.64 -17.30
CA ALA A 337 6.60 4.98 -16.73
C ALA A 337 6.24 3.64 -17.43
N MET A 338 6.96 3.25 -18.50
CA MET A 338 6.75 1.98 -19.17
C MET A 338 7.42 0.85 -18.40
N GLN A 339 6.60 0.10 -17.68
CA GLN A 339 7.05 -1.01 -16.82
C GLN A 339 7.30 -2.29 -17.62
N ALA A 340 8.06 -3.22 -17.04
CA ALA A 340 8.25 -4.55 -17.57
C ALA A 340 6.99 -5.41 -17.41
N TYR A 341 6.57 -6.12 -18.47
CA TYR A 341 5.40 -6.99 -18.43
C TYR A 341 5.74 -8.48 -18.35
N ARG A 342 7.03 -8.87 -18.41
CA ARG A 342 7.50 -10.27 -18.37
C ARG A 342 6.99 -11.08 -17.18
N ASN A 343 6.78 -10.45 -16.03
CA ASN A 343 6.28 -11.10 -14.82
C ASN A 343 4.78 -10.84 -14.58
N GLN A 344 4.08 -10.24 -15.57
CA GLN A 344 2.71 -9.78 -15.43
C GLN A 344 1.76 -10.43 -16.44
N LEU A 345 2.29 -10.82 -17.58
CA LEU A 345 1.56 -11.46 -18.69
C LEU A 345 2.22 -12.78 -19.02
N THR A 346 1.42 -13.73 -19.45
CA THR A 346 1.91 -15.00 -20.03
C THR A 346 2.61 -14.74 -21.36
N MET A 347 3.44 -15.67 -21.82
CA MET A 347 4.15 -15.51 -23.11
C MET A 347 3.16 -15.39 -24.28
N ARG A 348 2.00 -16.05 -24.22
CA ARG A 348 0.94 -15.91 -25.21
C ARG A 348 0.27 -14.54 -25.20
N GLU A 349 0.05 -13.97 -24.02
CA GLU A 349 -0.49 -12.61 -23.88
C GLU A 349 0.49 -11.55 -24.36
N LEU A 350 1.80 -11.71 -24.06
CA LEU A 350 2.85 -10.84 -24.56
C LEU A 350 2.91 -10.88 -26.10
N ALA A 351 2.93 -12.08 -26.67
CA ALA A 351 2.91 -12.29 -28.11
C ALA A 351 1.68 -11.66 -28.76
N ALA A 352 0.50 -11.88 -28.17
CA ALA A 352 -0.76 -11.39 -28.66
C ALA A 352 -0.86 -9.85 -28.61
N VAL A 353 -0.44 -9.21 -27.52
CA VAL A 353 -0.51 -7.74 -27.42
C VAL A 353 0.45 -7.06 -28.36
N ILE A 354 1.67 -7.57 -28.53
CA ILE A 354 2.64 -7.06 -29.49
C ILE A 354 2.11 -7.19 -30.92
N THR A 355 1.56 -8.37 -31.27
CA THR A 355 0.91 -8.58 -32.57
C THR A 355 -0.25 -7.61 -32.78
N TYR A 356 -1.09 -7.40 -31.77
CA TYR A 356 -2.20 -6.46 -31.84
C TYR A 356 -1.70 -5.02 -32.09
N GLU A 357 -0.72 -4.54 -31.32
CA GLU A 357 -0.17 -3.19 -31.46
C GLU A 357 0.45 -2.96 -32.83
N ARG A 358 0.98 -4.01 -33.50
CA ARG A 358 1.57 -3.95 -34.83
C ARG A 358 0.54 -4.01 -35.98
N ASN A 359 -0.69 -4.44 -35.69
CA ASN A 359 -1.71 -4.65 -36.72
C ASN A 359 -3.05 -3.93 -36.44
N ALA A 360 -3.19 -3.17 -35.34
CA ALA A 360 -4.37 -2.40 -34.99
C ALA A 360 -4.24 -0.92 -35.45
N TRP A 361 -5.36 -0.17 -35.42
CA TRP A 361 -5.45 1.28 -35.66
C TRP A 361 -4.83 1.76 -36.98
N ASP A 362 -5.01 1.01 -38.06
CA ASP A 362 -4.36 1.25 -39.36
C ASP A 362 -2.84 0.93 -39.40
N ASN A 363 -2.26 0.35 -38.33
CA ASN A 363 -1.00 -0.35 -38.41
C ASN A 363 -1.23 -1.66 -39.21
N ASP A 364 -0.47 -1.91 -40.24
CA ASP A 364 -0.63 -3.07 -41.12
C ASP A 364 0.75 -3.64 -41.47
N THR A 365 1.49 -4.08 -40.42
CA THR A 365 2.82 -4.69 -40.64
C THR A 365 2.69 -6.13 -41.16
N GLY A 366 1.56 -6.80 -40.88
CA GLY A 366 1.35 -8.22 -41.19
C GLY A 366 2.14 -9.19 -40.32
N ASP A 367 2.91 -8.68 -39.36
CA ASP A 367 3.75 -9.51 -38.48
C ASP A 367 2.91 -10.25 -37.45
N THR A 368 3.34 -11.45 -37.13
CA THR A 368 2.85 -12.23 -35.98
C THR A 368 4.00 -12.53 -35.05
N VAL A 369 3.79 -12.28 -33.77
CA VAL A 369 4.69 -12.73 -32.69
C VAL A 369 4.03 -13.93 -32.03
N GLN A 370 4.78 -15.00 -31.81
CA GLN A 370 4.31 -16.22 -31.17
C GLN A 370 4.88 -16.33 -29.74
N ALA A 371 4.28 -17.16 -28.91
CA ALA A 371 4.77 -17.42 -27.55
C ALA A 371 6.22 -17.92 -27.54
N ALA A 372 6.59 -18.76 -28.51
CA ALA A 372 7.95 -19.25 -28.71
C ALA A 372 8.97 -18.10 -28.99
N ASP A 373 8.57 -17.06 -29.72
CA ASP A 373 9.45 -15.91 -29.99
C ASP A 373 9.76 -15.15 -28.71
N ILE A 374 8.74 -14.93 -27.86
CA ILE A 374 8.90 -14.30 -26.55
C ILE A 374 9.78 -15.14 -25.64
N HIS A 375 9.54 -16.47 -25.59
CA HIS A 375 10.36 -17.39 -24.81
C HIS A 375 11.84 -17.32 -25.24
N ASN A 376 12.11 -17.43 -26.54
CA ASN A 376 13.46 -17.38 -27.10
C ASN A 376 14.15 -16.04 -26.81
N PHE A 377 13.43 -14.93 -26.90
CA PHE A 377 13.93 -13.61 -26.58
C PHE A 377 14.34 -13.51 -25.09
N ILE A 378 13.50 -14.01 -24.17
CA ILE A 378 13.80 -13.99 -22.74
C ILE A 378 15.01 -14.87 -22.41
N GLN A 379 15.12 -16.06 -23.01
CA GLN A 379 16.23 -16.98 -22.79
C GLN A 379 17.55 -16.47 -23.41
N GLY A 380 17.50 -15.79 -24.53
CA GLY A 380 18.67 -15.22 -25.21
C GLY A 380 19.28 -13.99 -24.53
N ASN A 381 18.52 -13.35 -23.63
CA ASN A 381 18.91 -12.13 -22.91
C ASN A 381 19.14 -12.35 -21.40
N GLN A 382 19.30 -13.60 -20.94
CA GLN A 382 19.70 -13.95 -19.56
C GLN A 382 21.24 -14.05 -19.43
#